data_0b2942296f9385da1f7be75d32cd2b8a
#
_entry.id   0b2942296f9385da1f7be75d32cd2b8a
#
_cell.length_a   1.000
_cell.length_b   1.000
_cell.length_c   1.000
_cell.angle_alpha   90.00
_cell.angle_beta   90.00
_cell.angle_gamma   90.00
#
_symmetry.space_group_name_H-M   'P 1'
#
loop_
_entity.id
_entity.type
_entity.pdbx_description
1 polymer ?
#
loop_
_entity_poly.entity_id
_entity_poly.type
_entity_poly.pdbx_seq_one_letter_code
_entity_poly.pdbx_strand_id
1 'polypeptide(L)'
;MSPQPASVQDPSSARVTSTPVPITVAHGDGIGPEIMSATLRILEEAGARLKIETIDIGERIYLQGNSAGIEPHAWESLRRTKVFLKAPITTPQGGGFKSLNVTVRKTLGLFANVRPCVAYHPFVDTRHPGMDVVIVRENEEDLYAGIEHRQTDEVMQCLKLISRPGCEKIVRYAFEYARLNQRKKVTCFMKDNIMKLTDGLFHRVFDEISKDYPELTADHWIVDIGAAKLADTPEAFDVLVMPNLYGDILSDVAAQIAGSVGLAGSSNIGEHCAMFEAIHGSAPRRAGQNVANPSGLLHGAILMLVHVGQSDVAERVHNAWLRTIEDGQHT
;
A
#
# COMPACT_ATOMS: atom_id res chain seq x y z
N MET A 1 11.66 -29.62 0.81
CA MET A 1 11.88 -28.48 1.71
C MET A 1 11.02 -27.35 1.18
N SER A 2 9.90 -27.06 1.82
CA SER A 2 9.02 -25.94 1.43
C SER A 2 9.71 -24.62 1.79
N PRO A 3 9.70 -23.59 0.92
CA PRO A 3 10.26 -22.30 1.27
C PRO A 3 9.49 -21.72 2.46
N GLN A 4 10.22 -21.28 3.48
CA GLN A 4 9.60 -20.54 4.58
C GLN A 4 8.99 -19.24 4.03
N PRO A 5 7.79 -18.84 4.50
CA PRO A 5 7.16 -17.58 4.08
C PRO A 5 8.06 -16.40 4.47
N ALA A 6 8.07 -15.38 3.59
CA ALA A 6 8.71 -14.09 3.87
C ALA A 6 8.26 -13.61 5.25
N SER A 7 9.23 -13.32 6.11
CA SER A 7 8.98 -13.02 7.52
C SER A 7 8.12 -11.74 7.64
N VAL A 8 6.85 -11.93 7.94
CA VAL A 8 6.05 -10.88 8.58
C VAL A 8 6.70 -10.71 9.96
N GLN A 9 7.43 -9.63 10.18
CA GLN A 9 8.12 -9.43 11.45
C GLN A 9 7.08 -9.25 12.56
N ASP A 10 7.20 -10.04 13.61
CA ASP A 10 6.42 -9.90 14.83
C ASP A 10 6.72 -8.52 15.45
N PRO A 11 5.73 -7.62 15.57
CA PRO A 11 5.93 -6.29 16.17
C PRO A 11 6.40 -6.36 17.63
N SER A 12 6.13 -7.46 18.33
CA SER A 12 6.48 -7.63 19.75
C SER A 12 7.96 -7.99 19.99
N SER A 13 8.71 -8.39 18.95
CA SER A 13 10.10 -8.81 19.06
C SER A 13 11.11 -7.71 18.69
N ALA A 14 10.67 -6.51 18.34
CA ALA A 14 11.53 -5.41 17.92
C ALA A 14 12.40 -4.90 19.08
N ARG A 15 13.66 -5.35 19.12
CA ARG A 15 14.68 -4.70 19.94
C ARG A 15 14.83 -3.26 19.47
N VAL A 16 14.64 -2.30 20.37
CA VAL A 16 14.95 -0.88 20.12
C VAL A 16 16.40 -0.76 19.66
N THR A 17 16.59 -0.64 18.34
CA THR A 17 17.94 -0.49 17.78
C THR A 17 18.40 0.95 18.00
N SER A 18 19.53 1.14 18.70
CA SER A 18 20.15 2.46 18.89
C SER A 18 20.82 2.99 17.61
N THR A 19 21.06 2.12 16.65
CA THR A 19 21.76 2.47 15.39
C THR A 19 20.75 2.99 14.36
N PRO A 20 21.04 4.09 13.65
CA PRO A 20 20.18 4.61 12.59
C PRO A 20 19.98 3.57 11.47
N VAL A 21 18.73 3.35 11.09
CA VAL A 21 18.35 2.44 10.01
C VAL A 21 18.49 3.15 8.67
N PRO A 22 19.23 2.59 7.69
CA PRO A 22 19.32 3.17 6.36
C PRO A 22 17.98 3.01 5.62
N ILE A 23 17.48 4.10 5.05
CA ILE A 23 16.29 4.15 4.21
C ILE A 23 16.56 4.95 2.95
N THR A 24 15.88 4.60 1.85
CA THR A 24 15.84 5.42 0.64
C THR A 24 14.60 6.31 0.68
N VAL A 25 14.73 7.56 0.26
CA VAL A 25 13.64 8.54 0.19
C VAL A 25 13.55 9.13 -1.20
N ALA A 26 12.32 9.27 -1.72
CA ALA A 26 12.06 10.02 -2.95
C ALA A 26 10.97 11.06 -2.71
N HIS A 27 11.29 12.32 -3.04
CA HIS A 27 10.37 13.46 -2.87
C HIS A 27 9.22 13.45 -3.89
N GLY A 28 9.34 12.69 -4.98
CA GLY A 28 8.28 12.53 -5.98
C GLY A 28 7.94 13.81 -6.74
N ASP A 29 6.69 13.88 -7.21
CA ASP A 29 6.19 14.93 -8.09
C ASP A 29 5.01 15.69 -7.47
N GLY A 30 4.64 16.81 -8.06
CA GLY A 30 3.50 17.61 -7.64
C GLY A 30 3.61 18.10 -6.20
N ILE A 31 2.67 17.69 -5.33
CA ILE A 31 2.71 18.01 -3.89
C ILE A 31 3.75 17.19 -3.12
N GLY A 32 4.37 16.19 -3.76
CA GLY A 32 5.31 15.27 -3.15
C GLY A 32 6.43 15.93 -2.35
N PRO A 33 7.18 16.91 -2.91
CA PRO A 33 8.26 17.60 -2.20
C PRO A 33 7.80 18.30 -0.90
N GLU A 34 6.62 18.92 -0.91
CA GLU A 34 6.06 19.63 0.25
C GLU A 34 5.72 18.65 1.38
N ILE A 35 4.94 17.61 1.06
CA ILE A 35 4.50 16.63 2.07
C ILE A 35 5.65 15.75 2.56
N MET A 36 6.65 15.44 1.71
CA MET A 36 7.83 14.70 2.14
C MET A 36 8.70 15.53 3.10
N SER A 37 8.95 16.80 2.79
CA SER A 37 9.72 17.69 3.67
C SER A 37 9.06 17.84 5.04
N ALA A 38 7.73 18.01 5.06
CA ALA A 38 6.97 18.06 6.32
C ALA A 38 7.06 16.71 7.09
N THR A 39 6.88 15.59 6.40
CA THR A 39 6.97 14.26 7.00
C THR A 39 8.34 14.01 7.61
N LEU A 40 9.42 14.23 6.86
CA LEU A 40 10.79 14.02 7.35
C LEU A 40 11.11 14.89 8.56
N ARG A 41 10.68 16.16 8.58
CA ARG A 41 10.82 17.03 9.73
C ARG A 41 10.09 16.47 10.96
N ILE A 42 8.86 16.01 10.82
CA ILE A 42 8.10 15.39 11.91
C ILE A 42 8.83 14.16 12.45
N LEU A 43 9.34 13.28 11.56
CA LEU A 43 10.09 12.11 11.99
C LEU A 43 11.37 12.46 12.75
N GLU A 44 12.11 13.47 12.31
CA GLU A 44 13.33 13.96 12.96
C GLU A 44 13.02 14.50 14.36
N GLU A 45 12.04 15.40 14.49
CA GLU A 45 11.60 15.98 15.76
C GLU A 45 11.02 14.92 16.73
N ALA A 46 10.40 13.88 16.19
CA ALA A 46 9.94 12.74 16.98
C ALA A 46 11.07 11.80 17.42
N GLY A 47 12.29 12.03 16.97
CA GLY A 47 13.46 11.23 17.34
C GLY A 47 13.60 9.92 16.58
N ALA A 48 13.15 9.87 15.32
CA ALA A 48 13.35 8.71 14.44
C ALA A 48 14.84 8.51 14.14
N ARG A 49 15.29 7.29 14.31
CA ARG A 49 16.69 6.88 14.08
C ARG A 49 16.86 6.38 12.66
N LEU A 50 16.99 7.30 11.70
CA LEU A 50 17.04 7.01 10.27
C LEU A 50 18.32 7.58 9.65
N LYS A 51 18.91 6.82 8.71
CA LYS A 51 19.96 7.30 7.81
C LYS A 51 19.37 7.40 6.41
N ILE A 52 19.10 8.63 5.99
CA ILE A 52 18.35 8.89 4.74
C ILE A 52 19.29 8.95 3.55
N GLU A 53 18.94 8.23 2.49
CA GLU A 53 19.53 8.31 1.15
C GLU A 53 18.46 8.82 0.19
N THR A 54 18.64 10.01 -0.37
CA THR A 54 17.68 10.60 -1.30
C THR A 54 17.97 10.19 -2.73
N ILE A 55 16.92 9.84 -3.47
CA ILE A 55 16.95 9.54 -4.90
C ILE A 55 15.97 10.40 -5.67
N ASP A 56 16.27 10.65 -6.94
CA ASP A 56 15.37 11.30 -7.89
C ASP A 56 14.64 10.27 -8.75
N ILE A 57 13.32 10.42 -8.84
CA ILE A 57 12.43 9.58 -9.65
C ILE A 57 11.23 10.40 -10.14
N GLY A 58 10.52 9.90 -11.15
CA GLY A 58 9.25 10.46 -11.61
C GLY A 58 9.38 11.39 -12.80
N GLU A 59 8.51 12.40 -12.87
CA GLU A 59 8.30 13.25 -14.05
C GLU A 59 9.58 13.94 -14.52
N ARG A 60 10.39 14.46 -13.60
CA ARG A 60 11.66 15.11 -13.95
C ARG A 60 12.60 14.17 -14.70
N ILE A 61 12.69 12.91 -14.30
CA ILE A 61 13.55 11.91 -14.92
C ILE A 61 12.99 11.49 -16.30
N TYR A 62 11.67 11.38 -16.42
CA TYR A 62 11.01 11.16 -17.71
C TYR A 62 11.32 12.28 -18.71
N LEU A 63 11.21 13.54 -18.29
CA LEU A 63 11.46 14.72 -19.12
C LEU A 63 12.93 14.87 -19.55
N GLN A 64 13.85 14.27 -18.81
CA GLN A 64 15.27 14.17 -19.19
C GLN A 64 15.55 13.07 -20.23
N GLY A 65 14.50 12.37 -20.71
CA GLY A 65 14.59 11.34 -21.74
C GLY A 65 14.74 9.91 -21.21
N ASN A 66 14.71 9.70 -19.89
CA ASN A 66 14.72 8.36 -19.32
C ASN A 66 13.28 7.83 -19.19
N SER A 67 12.87 6.99 -20.16
CA SER A 67 11.51 6.42 -20.23
C SER A 67 11.14 5.52 -19.04
N ALA A 68 12.11 5.11 -18.20
CA ALA A 68 11.88 4.35 -17.00
C ALA A 68 11.47 5.23 -15.78
N GLY A 69 11.72 6.55 -15.84
CA GLY A 69 11.45 7.49 -14.75
C GLY A 69 12.32 7.29 -13.50
N ILE A 70 13.38 6.49 -13.60
CA ILE A 70 14.31 6.16 -12.52
C ILE A 70 15.70 5.88 -13.11
N GLU A 71 16.73 6.31 -12.41
CA GLU A 71 18.12 6.11 -12.86
C GLU A 71 18.76 4.86 -12.23
N PRO A 72 19.83 4.30 -12.87
CA PRO A 72 20.49 3.09 -12.38
C PRO A 72 20.98 3.18 -10.92
N HIS A 73 21.55 4.32 -10.52
CA HIS A 73 22.06 4.51 -9.16
C HIS A 73 20.95 4.48 -8.08
N ALA A 74 19.73 4.88 -8.44
CA ALA A 74 18.59 4.81 -7.55
C ALA A 74 18.23 3.36 -7.19
N TRP A 75 18.33 2.43 -8.15
CA TRP A 75 18.15 1.00 -7.90
C TRP A 75 19.21 0.42 -6.94
N GLU A 76 20.43 0.92 -7.00
CA GLU A 76 21.49 0.50 -6.06
C GLU A 76 21.15 0.91 -4.63
N SER A 77 20.68 2.16 -4.42
CA SER A 77 20.20 2.62 -3.11
C SER A 77 19.05 1.75 -2.60
N LEU A 78 18.01 1.54 -3.41
CA LEU A 78 16.85 0.72 -3.03
C LEU A 78 17.21 -0.71 -2.61
N ARG A 79 18.12 -1.36 -3.36
CA ARG A 79 18.59 -2.72 -3.01
C ARG A 79 19.44 -2.76 -1.76
N ARG A 80 20.20 -1.71 -1.47
CA ARG A 80 21.06 -1.59 -0.29
C ARG A 80 20.26 -1.31 0.96
N THR A 81 19.38 -0.33 0.94
CA THR A 81 18.60 0.07 2.11
C THR A 81 17.43 -0.86 2.40
N LYS A 82 16.84 -1.44 1.36
CA LYS A 82 15.67 -2.36 1.41
C LYS A 82 14.39 -1.73 1.96
N VAL A 83 14.44 -0.49 2.40
CA VAL A 83 13.31 0.30 2.93
C VAL A 83 13.21 1.58 2.14
N PHE A 84 12.04 1.83 1.57
CA PHE A 84 11.79 2.96 0.70
C PHE A 84 10.58 3.77 1.16
N LEU A 85 10.77 5.03 1.49
CA LEU A 85 9.70 6.00 1.72
C LEU A 85 9.56 6.89 0.49
N LYS A 86 8.41 6.84 -0.16
CA LYS A 86 8.17 7.48 -1.44
C LYS A 86 6.95 8.40 -1.40
N ALA A 87 7.12 9.66 -1.77
CA ALA A 87 6.00 10.55 -2.06
C ALA A 87 5.36 10.22 -3.43
N PRO A 88 4.15 10.72 -3.72
CA PRO A 88 3.47 10.47 -4.98
C PRO A 88 4.30 10.88 -6.19
N ILE A 89 4.15 10.12 -7.28
CA ILE A 89 4.78 10.40 -8.57
C ILE A 89 3.73 10.53 -9.67
N THR A 90 4.02 11.35 -10.67
CA THR A 90 3.21 11.55 -11.86
C THR A 90 3.70 10.61 -12.96
N THR A 91 2.81 9.77 -13.47
CA THR A 91 3.05 9.06 -14.74
C THR A 91 2.44 9.89 -15.86
N PRO A 92 3.22 10.36 -16.85
CA PRO A 92 2.68 11.12 -17.97
C PRO A 92 1.59 10.34 -18.70
N GLN A 93 0.50 11.03 -19.07
CA GLN A 93 -0.57 10.44 -19.86
C GLN A 93 -0.14 10.40 -21.34
N GLY A 94 -0.39 9.28 -22.02
CA GLY A 94 -0.04 9.09 -23.44
C GLY A 94 0.99 7.98 -23.66
N GLY A 95 1.21 7.63 -24.92
CA GLY A 95 2.06 6.48 -25.28
C GLY A 95 3.54 6.68 -24.94
N GLY A 96 4.18 5.60 -24.48
CA GLY A 96 5.63 5.50 -24.34
C GLY A 96 6.18 5.46 -22.91
N PHE A 97 5.38 5.80 -21.89
CA PHE A 97 5.83 5.76 -20.51
C PHE A 97 5.15 4.60 -19.76
N LYS A 98 5.96 3.76 -19.13
CA LYS A 98 5.44 2.76 -18.18
C LYS A 98 5.25 3.40 -16.81
N SER A 99 4.21 3.00 -16.10
CA SER A 99 4.02 3.44 -14.70
C SER A 99 5.24 3.04 -13.86
N LEU A 100 5.94 4.04 -13.33
CA LEU A 100 7.08 3.82 -12.46
C LEU A 100 6.68 3.09 -11.17
N ASN A 101 5.48 3.37 -10.64
CA ASN A 101 4.97 2.64 -9.47
C ASN A 101 4.91 1.13 -9.75
N VAL A 102 4.34 0.72 -10.89
CA VAL A 102 4.29 -0.70 -11.30
C VAL A 102 5.70 -1.25 -11.53
N THR A 103 6.58 -0.47 -12.15
CA THR A 103 7.97 -0.89 -12.40
C THR A 103 8.73 -1.13 -11.10
N VAL A 104 8.63 -0.23 -10.12
CA VAL A 104 9.27 -0.37 -8.81
C VAL A 104 8.75 -1.60 -8.07
N ARG A 105 7.43 -1.77 -8.00
CA ARG A 105 6.79 -2.91 -7.34
C ARG A 105 7.27 -4.25 -7.90
N LYS A 106 7.25 -4.39 -9.23
CA LYS A 106 7.72 -5.61 -9.91
C LYS A 106 9.23 -5.83 -9.77
N THR A 107 10.06 -4.79 -9.92
CA THR A 107 11.52 -4.92 -9.84
C THR A 107 12.00 -5.30 -8.44
N LEU A 108 11.33 -4.84 -7.41
CA LEU A 108 11.66 -5.13 -6.00
C LEU A 108 10.88 -6.33 -5.45
N GLY A 109 9.99 -6.95 -6.24
CA GLY A 109 9.18 -8.11 -5.82
C GLY A 109 8.21 -7.76 -4.70
N LEU A 110 7.58 -6.58 -4.75
CA LEU A 110 6.65 -6.09 -3.73
C LEU A 110 5.25 -6.67 -3.99
N PHE A 111 5.04 -7.91 -3.61
CA PHE A 111 3.86 -8.70 -3.97
C PHE A 111 2.59 -8.35 -3.19
N ALA A 112 2.70 -7.76 -2.00
CA ALA A 112 1.55 -7.38 -1.17
C ALA A 112 1.50 -5.87 -0.96
N ASN A 113 0.37 -5.24 -1.28
CA ASN A 113 0.08 -3.86 -0.91
C ASN A 113 -0.94 -3.85 0.23
N VAL A 114 -0.52 -3.40 1.39
CA VAL A 114 -1.35 -3.34 2.61
C VAL A 114 -1.82 -1.92 2.83
N ARG A 115 -3.12 -1.75 2.90
CA ARG A 115 -3.81 -0.45 3.04
C ARG A 115 -4.76 -0.49 4.24
N PRO A 116 -4.34 -0.02 5.42
CA PRO A 116 -5.25 0.20 6.54
C PRO A 116 -6.24 1.32 6.21
N CYS A 117 -7.53 1.05 6.40
CA CYS A 117 -8.64 1.98 6.21
C CYS A 117 -9.38 2.09 7.54
N VAL A 118 -8.88 2.95 8.42
CA VAL A 118 -9.33 3.13 9.79
C VAL A 118 -10.05 4.46 9.93
N ALA A 119 -11.20 4.44 10.59
CA ALA A 119 -11.91 5.66 10.98
C ALA A 119 -11.25 6.28 12.22
N TYR A 120 -10.79 7.51 12.08
CA TYR A 120 -10.17 8.24 13.20
C TYR A 120 -11.21 9.08 13.98
N HIS A 121 -12.38 8.48 14.23
CA HIS A 121 -13.41 9.12 15.05
C HIS A 121 -12.97 9.21 16.53
N PRO A 122 -13.24 10.34 17.24
CA PRO A 122 -14.00 11.52 16.83
C PRO A 122 -13.17 12.60 16.10
N PHE A 123 -11.87 12.39 15.86
CA PHE A 123 -10.98 13.38 15.28
C PHE A 123 -11.31 13.72 13.81
N VAL A 124 -11.81 12.73 13.06
CA VAL A 124 -12.23 12.87 11.67
C VAL A 124 -13.69 12.43 11.54
N ASP A 125 -14.52 13.27 10.93
CA ASP A 125 -15.91 12.95 10.68
C ASP A 125 -16.05 11.82 9.66
N THR A 126 -16.84 10.81 10.01
CA THR A 126 -17.17 9.68 9.15
C THR A 126 -18.56 9.14 9.47
N ARG A 127 -19.20 8.50 8.49
CA ARG A 127 -20.47 7.78 8.69
C ARG A 127 -20.28 6.43 9.40
N HIS A 128 -19.04 5.93 9.44
CA HIS A 128 -18.69 4.61 9.98
C HIS A 128 -17.59 4.74 11.05
N PRO A 129 -17.93 5.29 12.23
CA PRO A 129 -16.95 5.57 13.28
C PRO A 129 -16.25 4.32 13.85
N GLY A 130 -16.83 3.14 13.66
CA GLY A 130 -16.26 1.85 14.05
C GLY A 130 -15.46 1.13 12.97
N MET A 131 -15.26 1.76 11.81
CA MET A 131 -14.53 1.11 10.70
C MET A 131 -13.06 0.94 11.02
N ASP A 132 -12.59 -0.31 10.97
CA ASP A 132 -11.17 -0.68 11.05
C ASP A 132 -10.92 -1.88 10.13
N VAL A 133 -10.76 -1.60 8.85
CA VAL A 133 -10.57 -2.60 7.78
C VAL A 133 -9.18 -2.47 7.20
N VAL A 134 -8.53 -3.60 6.97
CA VAL A 134 -7.24 -3.65 6.26
C VAL A 134 -7.41 -4.36 4.93
N ILE A 135 -7.04 -3.71 3.84
CA ILE A 135 -7.05 -4.31 2.50
C ILE A 135 -5.64 -4.80 2.16
N VAL A 136 -5.52 -6.09 1.92
CA VAL A 136 -4.33 -6.77 1.41
C VAL A 136 -4.54 -7.03 -0.08
N ARG A 137 -4.00 -6.13 -0.89
CA ARG A 137 -4.08 -6.13 -2.35
C ARG A 137 -2.94 -6.94 -2.94
N GLU A 138 -3.22 -7.88 -3.84
CA GLU A 138 -2.21 -8.46 -4.72
C GLU A 138 -1.58 -7.36 -5.58
N ASN A 139 -0.27 -7.43 -5.87
CA ASN A 139 0.45 -6.25 -6.36
C ASN A 139 1.35 -6.50 -7.59
N GLU A 140 1.40 -7.69 -8.16
CA GLU A 140 2.29 -8.07 -9.26
C GLU A 140 1.57 -8.55 -10.53
N GLU A 141 0.38 -9.12 -10.38
CA GLU A 141 -0.37 -9.80 -11.44
C GLU A 141 -1.66 -9.05 -11.85
N ASP A 142 -2.70 -9.81 -12.21
CA ASP A 142 -3.99 -9.33 -12.67
C ASP A 142 -3.88 -8.54 -13.97
N LEU A 143 -4.72 -7.56 -14.19
CA LEU A 143 -4.64 -6.62 -15.32
C LEU A 143 -3.39 -5.70 -15.26
N TYR A 144 -2.81 -5.55 -14.08
CA TYR A 144 -1.54 -4.82 -13.87
C TYR A 144 -0.31 -5.56 -14.41
N ALA A 145 -0.46 -6.81 -14.87
CA ALA A 145 0.56 -7.47 -15.68
C ALA A 145 0.87 -6.69 -16.97
N GLY A 146 -0.11 -5.91 -17.46
CA GLY A 146 0.05 -5.05 -18.62
C GLY A 146 0.18 -5.84 -19.92
N ILE A 147 -0.50 -6.98 -20.01
CA ILE A 147 -0.51 -7.83 -21.22
C ILE A 147 -1.66 -7.35 -22.10
N GLU A 148 -1.35 -6.41 -22.96
CA GLU A 148 -2.31 -5.82 -23.88
C GLU A 148 -1.84 -5.95 -25.33
N HIS A 149 -2.79 -6.13 -26.25
CA HIS A 149 -2.52 -6.07 -27.67
C HIS A 149 -3.69 -5.53 -28.48
N ARG A 150 -3.38 -4.94 -29.61
CA ARG A 150 -4.35 -4.53 -30.62
C ARG A 150 -4.70 -5.72 -31.49
N GLN A 151 -5.93 -6.18 -31.44
CA GLN A 151 -6.43 -7.22 -32.32
C GLN A 151 -6.79 -6.65 -33.70
N THR A 152 -7.48 -5.50 -33.72
CA THR A 152 -7.78 -4.69 -34.91
C THR A 152 -7.62 -3.21 -34.56
N ASP A 153 -7.88 -2.30 -35.50
CA ASP A 153 -7.84 -0.86 -35.22
C ASP A 153 -8.94 -0.44 -34.22
N GLU A 154 -10.00 -1.21 -34.10
CA GLU A 154 -11.15 -0.91 -33.22
C GLU A 154 -11.25 -1.85 -32.00
N VAL A 155 -10.43 -2.92 -31.93
CA VAL A 155 -10.50 -3.93 -30.86
C VAL A 155 -9.16 -4.06 -30.15
N MET A 156 -9.16 -3.68 -28.90
CA MET A 156 -8.03 -3.87 -27.97
C MET A 156 -8.34 -4.99 -26.98
N GLN A 157 -7.36 -5.80 -26.64
CA GLN A 157 -7.50 -6.89 -25.67
C GLN A 157 -6.50 -6.70 -24.53
N CYS A 158 -6.96 -6.99 -23.31
CA CYS A 158 -6.14 -7.06 -22.12
C CYS A 158 -6.33 -8.43 -21.45
N LEU A 159 -5.24 -9.08 -21.07
CA LEU A 159 -5.28 -10.37 -20.40
C LEU A 159 -5.17 -10.22 -18.90
N LYS A 160 -6.14 -10.75 -18.17
CA LYS A 160 -6.08 -10.93 -16.71
C LYS A 160 -5.21 -12.15 -16.41
N LEU A 161 -4.07 -11.92 -15.76
CA LEU A 161 -3.13 -12.95 -15.34
C LEU A 161 -3.34 -13.27 -13.87
N ILE A 162 -3.67 -14.51 -13.54
CA ILE A 162 -3.72 -15.02 -12.17
C ILE A 162 -2.96 -16.33 -12.12
N SER A 163 -1.94 -16.41 -11.29
CA SER A 163 -1.15 -17.63 -11.09
C SER A 163 -1.36 -18.23 -9.71
N ARG A 164 -1.21 -19.55 -9.59
CA ARG A 164 -1.26 -20.22 -8.29
C ARG A 164 -0.16 -19.69 -7.33
N PRO A 165 1.12 -19.57 -7.73
CA PRO A 165 2.14 -19.02 -6.85
C PRO A 165 1.84 -17.62 -6.35
N GLY A 166 1.31 -16.73 -7.22
CA GLY A 166 0.89 -15.39 -6.83
C GLY A 166 -0.25 -15.43 -5.82
N CYS A 167 -1.29 -16.25 -6.07
CA CYS A 167 -2.39 -16.44 -5.12
C CYS A 167 -1.91 -16.96 -3.77
N GLU A 168 -1.08 -18.01 -3.77
CA GLU A 168 -0.54 -18.59 -2.53
C GLU A 168 0.24 -17.57 -1.70
N LYS A 169 1.06 -16.75 -2.36
CA LYS A 169 1.87 -15.73 -1.73
C LYS A 169 1.00 -14.66 -1.05
N ILE A 170 0.04 -14.10 -1.76
CA ILE A 170 -0.79 -13.00 -1.22
C ILE A 170 -1.81 -13.48 -0.19
N VAL A 171 -2.44 -14.63 -0.40
CA VAL A 171 -3.42 -15.20 0.53
C VAL A 171 -2.75 -15.58 1.84
N ARG A 172 -1.61 -16.30 1.77
CA ARG A 172 -0.84 -16.64 2.96
C ARG A 172 -0.40 -15.40 3.72
N TYR A 173 0.06 -14.37 3.01
CA TYR A 173 0.41 -13.08 3.63
C TYR A 173 -0.79 -12.47 4.37
N ALA A 174 -1.99 -12.48 3.80
CA ALA A 174 -3.18 -11.91 4.44
C ALA A 174 -3.54 -12.64 5.74
N PHE A 175 -3.46 -13.97 5.77
CA PHE A 175 -3.69 -14.76 6.98
C PHE A 175 -2.59 -14.53 8.03
N GLU A 176 -1.31 -14.51 7.64
CA GLU A 176 -0.21 -14.18 8.54
C GLU A 176 -0.34 -12.76 9.11
N TYR A 177 -0.70 -11.79 8.26
CA TYR A 177 -0.98 -10.43 8.70
C TYR A 177 -2.10 -10.41 9.75
N ALA A 178 -3.20 -11.11 9.49
CA ALA A 178 -4.33 -11.18 10.43
C ALA A 178 -3.90 -11.80 11.76
N ARG A 179 -3.18 -12.91 11.75
CA ARG A 179 -2.68 -13.58 12.94
C ARG A 179 -1.75 -12.70 13.78
N LEU A 180 -0.76 -12.06 13.14
CA LEU A 180 0.24 -11.24 13.83
C LEU A 180 -0.34 -9.92 14.38
N ASN A 181 -1.35 -9.38 13.71
CA ASN A 181 -2.02 -8.15 14.15
C ASN A 181 -3.30 -8.43 14.98
N GLN A 182 -3.49 -9.67 15.49
CA GLN A 182 -4.60 -10.07 16.33
C GLN A 182 -5.98 -9.82 15.70
N ARG A 183 -6.03 -9.81 14.36
CA ARG A 183 -7.27 -9.75 13.58
C ARG A 183 -7.99 -11.10 13.66
N LYS A 184 -9.28 -11.11 13.43
CA LYS A 184 -10.13 -12.30 13.67
C LYS A 184 -10.68 -12.92 12.40
N LYS A 185 -10.70 -12.15 11.31
CA LYS A 185 -11.36 -12.55 10.08
C LYS A 185 -10.60 -12.14 8.85
N VAL A 186 -10.48 -13.07 7.89
CA VAL A 186 -9.98 -12.77 6.53
C VAL A 186 -11.10 -13.05 5.54
N THR A 187 -11.47 -12.05 4.76
CA THR A 187 -12.50 -12.15 3.73
C THR A 187 -11.88 -11.98 2.35
N CYS A 188 -12.17 -12.90 1.45
CA CYS A 188 -11.71 -12.85 0.06
C CYS A 188 -12.76 -12.20 -0.85
N PHE A 189 -12.38 -11.23 -1.68
CA PHE A 189 -13.25 -10.65 -2.70
C PHE A 189 -12.79 -11.06 -4.10
N MET A 190 -13.67 -11.66 -4.90
CA MET A 190 -13.41 -12.07 -6.27
C MET A 190 -14.69 -12.10 -7.11
N LYS A 191 -14.56 -12.23 -8.43
CA LYS A 191 -15.68 -12.32 -9.38
C LYS A 191 -15.74 -13.70 -10.05
N ASP A 192 -15.62 -14.75 -9.29
CA ASP A 192 -15.52 -16.15 -9.76
C ASP A 192 -16.82 -16.71 -10.35
N ASN A 193 -17.96 -16.07 -10.07
CA ASN A 193 -19.22 -16.39 -10.75
C ASN A 193 -19.19 -16.07 -12.26
N ILE A 194 -18.30 -15.16 -12.69
CA ILE A 194 -18.07 -14.80 -14.10
C ILE A 194 -16.71 -15.34 -14.56
N MET A 195 -15.62 -14.99 -13.89
CA MET A 195 -14.26 -15.40 -14.24
C MET A 195 -13.87 -16.70 -13.52
N LYS A 196 -14.46 -17.80 -13.98
CA LYS A 196 -14.38 -19.12 -13.33
C LYS A 196 -12.98 -19.73 -13.30
N LEU A 197 -12.10 -19.34 -14.21
CA LEU A 197 -10.73 -19.84 -14.26
C LEU A 197 -9.79 -18.96 -13.44
N THR A 198 -9.74 -17.66 -13.71
CA THR A 198 -8.83 -16.73 -13.03
C THR A 198 -9.25 -16.46 -11.59
N ASP A 199 -10.39 -15.83 -11.36
CA ASP A 199 -10.88 -15.56 -10.01
C ASP A 199 -11.25 -16.84 -9.25
N GLY A 200 -11.72 -17.87 -9.98
CA GLY A 200 -11.94 -19.20 -9.40
C GLY A 200 -10.66 -19.90 -8.95
N LEU A 201 -9.49 -19.61 -9.55
CA LEU A 201 -8.20 -20.08 -9.02
C LEU A 201 -7.87 -19.37 -7.72
N PHE A 202 -8.03 -18.05 -7.66
CA PHE A 202 -7.78 -17.26 -6.45
C PHE A 202 -8.65 -17.75 -5.28
N HIS A 203 -9.95 -17.99 -5.54
CA HIS A 203 -10.88 -18.53 -4.54
C HIS A 203 -10.47 -19.92 -4.04
N ARG A 204 -10.16 -20.85 -4.92
CA ARG A 204 -9.72 -22.19 -4.52
C ARG A 204 -8.45 -22.15 -3.65
N VAL A 205 -7.48 -21.30 -4.00
CA VAL A 205 -6.26 -21.15 -3.21
C VAL A 205 -6.57 -20.53 -1.83
N PHE A 206 -7.50 -19.58 -1.79
CA PHE A 206 -7.96 -19.02 -0.52
C PHE A 206 -8.58 -20.10 0.39
N ASP A 207 -9.47 -20.94 -0.16
CA ASP A 207 -10.11 -22.04 0.59
C ASP A 207 -9.08 -23.12 1.02
N GLU A 208 -8.06 -23.37 0.21
CA GLU A 208 -7.00 -24.31 0.55
C GLU A 208 -6.16 -23.80 1.71
N ILE A 209 -5.69 -22.54 1.66
CA ILE A 209 -4.80 -21.94 2.65
C ILE A 209 -5.54 -21.62 3.96
N SER A 210 -6.81 -21.24 3.91
CA SER A 210 -7.59 -20.94 5.12
C SER A 210 -7.61 -22.08 6.13
N LYS A 211 -7.46 -23.32 5.68
CA LYS A 211 -7.41 -24.54 6.53
C LYS A 211 -6.17 -24.60 7.41
N ASP A 212 -5.10 -23.88 7.02
CA ASP A 212 -3.86 -23.78 7.82
C ASP A 212 -4.01 -22.81 9.01
N TYR A 213 -5.14 -22.04 9.07
CA TYR A 213 -5.41 -21.01 10.08
C TYR A 213 -6.77 -21.20 10.75
N PRO A 214 -6.99 -22.33 11.46
CA PRO A 214 -8.28 -22.65 12.06
C PRO A 214 -8.74 -21.67 13.16
N GLU A 215 -7.83 -20.85 13.67
CA GLU A 215 -8.12 -19.79 14.65
C GLU A 215 -8.74 -18.53 14.03
N LEU A 216 -8.68 -18.38 12.70
CA LEU A 216 -9.23 -17.24 11.97
C LEU A 216 -10.50 -17.62 11.22
N THR A 217 -11.49 -16.75 11.27
CA THR A 217 -12.68 -16.90 10.41
C THR A 217 -12.31 -16.55 8.97
N ALA A 218 -12.63 -17.45 8.03
CA ALA A 218 -12.44 -17.22 6.61
C ALA A 218 -13.80 -17.23 5.90
N ASP A 219 -14.06 -16.20 5.09
CA ASP A 219 -15.23 -16.17 4.20
C ASP A 219 -14.89 -15.50 2.86
N HIS A 220 -15.81 -15.57 1.90
CA HIS A 220 -15.65 -14.92 0.62
C HIS A 220 -16.93 -14.21 0.18
N TRP A 221 -16.76 -13.18 -0.65
CA TRP A 221 -17.85 -12.44 -1.26
C TRP A 221 -17.58 -12.20 -2.74
N ILE A 222 -18.64 -12.26 -3.55
CA ILE A 222 -18.58 -11.74 -4.91
C ILE A 222 -18.33 -10.25 -4.84
N VAL A 223 -17.32 -9.76 -5.56
CA VAL A 223 -16.71 -8.44 -5.38
C VAL A 223 -17.71 -7.28 -5.45
N ASP A 224 -18.72 -7.34 -6.30
CA ASP A 224 -19.73 -6.28 -6.43
C ASP A 224 -20.63 -6.17 -5.19
N ILE A 225 -21.12 -7.27 -4.65
CA ILE A 225 -21.87 -7.24 -3.40
C ILE A 225 -20.97 -6.99 -2.20
N GLY A 226 -19.72 -7.48 -2.23
CA GLY A 226 -18.70 -7.15 -1.24
C GLY A 226 -18.41 -5.65 -1.19
N ALA A 227 -18.29 -5.00 -2.35
CA ALA A 227 -18.11 -3.55 -2.46
C ALA A 227 -19.30 -2.76 -1.90
N ALA A 228 -20.54 -3.21 -2.22
CA ALA A 228 -21.75 -2.60 -1.65
C ALA A 228 -21.78 -2.72 -0.12
N LYS A 229 -21.41 -3.88 0.42
CA LYS A 229 -21.34 -4.10 1.87
C LYS A 229 -20.21 -3.31 2.53
N LEU A 230 -19.07 -3.17 1.88
CA LEU A 230 -17.97 -2.33 2.36
C LEU A 230 -18.39 -0.86 2.49
N ALA A 231 -19.25 -0.39 1.58
CA ALA A 231 -19.78 0.98 1.61
C ALA A 231 -20.89 1.17 2.66
N ASP A 232 -21.67 0.13 2.96
CA ASP A 232 -22.84 0.18 3.82
C ASP A 232 -22.55 -0.20 5.29
N THR A 233 -21.79 -1.26 5.47
CA THR A 233 -21.48 -1.86 6.78
C THR A 233 -20.03 -2.33 6.84
N PRO A 234 -19.04 -1.43 6.73
CA PRO A 234 -17.62 -1.81 6.70
C PRO A 234 -17.17 -2.56 7.96
N GLU A 235 -17.84 -2.35 9.10
CA GLU A 235 -17.57 -3.02 10.37
C GLU A 235 -17.80 -4.54 10.32
N ALA A 236 -18.46 -5.05 9.27
CA ALA A 236 -18.62 -6.48 9.02
C ALA A 236 -17.33 -7.15 8.52
N PHE A 237 -16.33 -6.36 8.14
CA PHE A 237 -15.04 -6.82 7.61
C PHE A 237 -13.91 -6.50 8.58
N ASP A 238 -12.78 -7.23 8.43
CA ASP A 238 -11.57 -7.06 9.25
C ASP A 238 -10.35 -7.00 8.31
N VAL A 239 -9.88 -8.12 7.78
CA VAL A 239 -8.87 -8.16 6.73
C VAL A 239 -9.51 -8.62 5.43
N LEU A 240 -9.34 -7.83 4.37
CA LEU A 240 -9.80 -8.14 3.03
C LEU A 240 -8.61 -8.53 2.14
N VAL A 241 -8.71 -9.65 1.43
CA VAL A 241 -7.71 -10.04 0.43
C VAL A 241 -8.36 -10.15 -0.95
N MET A 242 -7.70 -9.62 -1.97
CA MET A 242 -8.27 -9.58 -3.32
C MET A 242 -7.22 -9.39 -4.41
N PRO A 243 -7.55 -9.74 -5.67
CA PRO A 243 -6.74 -9.43 -6.85
C PRO A 243 -6.44 -7.95 -7.00
N ASN A 244 -5.42 -7.65 -7.80
CA ASN A 244 -4.79 -6.35 -7.91
C ASN A 244 -5.76 -5.21 -8.24
N LEU A 245 -6.53 -5.31 -9.32
CA LEU A 245 -7.44 -4.23 -9.74
C LEU A 245 -8.55 -3.97 -8.72
N TYR A 246 -9.14 -5.03 -8.17
CA TYR A 246 -10.18 -4.86 -7.14
C TYR A 246 -9.61 -4.20 -5.89
N GLY A 247 -8.41 -4.61 -5.48
CA GLY A 247 -7.72 -4.02 -4.34
C GLY A 247 -7.39 -2.55 -4.53
N ASP A 248 -7.05 -2.13 -5.76
CA ASP A 248 -6.81 -0.72 -6.07
C ASP A 248 -8.07 0.12 -5.91
N ILE A 249 -9.14 -0.29 -6.57
CA ILE A 249 -10.40 0.45 -6.57
C ILE A 249 -11.02 0.47 -5.16
N LEU A 250 -11.14 -0.69 -4.53
CA LEU A 250 -11.86 -0.79 -3.26
C LEU A 250 -11.11 -0.20 -2.08
N SER A 251 -9.79 -0.14 -2.12
CA SER A 251 -9.03 0.52 -1.05
C SER A 251 -9.17 2.04 -1.08
N ASP A 252 -9.30 2.66 -2.24
CA ASP A 252 -9.58 4.09 -2.35
C ASP A 252 -11.02 4.40 -1.87
N VAL A 253 -11.99 3.54 -2.22
CA VAL A 253 -13.35 3.63 -1.70
C VAL A 253 -13.38 3.47 -0.17
N ALA A 254 -12.69 2.46 0.36
CA ALA A 254 -12.62 2.20 1.80
C ALA A 254 -11.95 3.37 2.56
N ALA A 255 -10.85 3.90 2.04
CA ALA A 255 -10.17 5.05 2.63
C ALA A 255 -11.07 6.31 2.63
N GLN A 256 -11.85 6.52 1.58
CA GLN A 256 -12.80 7.63 1.51
C GLN A 256 -13.95 7.46 2.51
N ILE A 257 -14.45 6.24 2.71
CA ILE A 257 -15.49 5.92 3.69
C ILE A 257 -14.97 6.11 5.12
N ALA A 258 -13.74 5.71 5.39
CA ALA A 258 -13.10 5.85 6.69
C ALA A 258 -12.88 7.33 7.11
N GLY A 259 -12.90 8.25 6.15
CA GLY A 259 -12.74 9.67 6.40
C GLY A 259 -12.21 10.40 5.17
N SER A 260 -11.06 10.04 4.66
CA SER A 260 -10.50 10.62 3.43
C SER A 260 -9.35 9.76 2.90
N VAL A 261 -9.30 9.61 1.57
CA VAL A 261 -8.13 9.02 0.89
C VAL A 261 -6.83 9.80 1.15
N GLY A 262 -6.95 11.10 1.45
CA GLY A 262 -5.80 11.96 1.80
C GLY A 262 -5.15 11.65 3.14
N LEU A 263 -5.81 10.87 4.00
CA LEU A 263 -5.30 10.44 5.30
C LEU A 263 -4.65 9.05 5.26
N ALA A 264 -4.84 8.31 4.17
CA ALA A 264 -4.46 6.91 4.13
C ALA A 264 -3.02 6.71 3.61
N GLY A 265 -2.23 5.98 4.39
CA GLY A 265 -0.92 5.46 4.00
C GLY A 265 -1.00 4.01 3.58
N SER A 266 0.03 3.54 2.88
CA SER A 266 0.15 2.13 2.49
C SER A 266 1.57 1.60 2.61
N SER A 267 1.68 0.28 2.78
CA SER A 267 2.93 -0.45 2.67
C SER A 267 2.87 -1.43 1.50
N ASN A 268 3.95 -1.48 0.73
CA ASN A 268 4.17 -2.48 -0.31
C ASN A 268 5.27 -3.42 0.17
N ILE A 269 4.96 -4.67 0.36
CA ILE A 269 5.82 -5.65 1.01
C ILE A 269 6.30 -6.69 0.01
N GLY A 270 7.60 -6.94 0.02
CA GLY A 270 8.27 -8.00 -0.70
C GLY A 270 9.08 -8.89 0.25
N GLU A 271 9.73 -9.91 -0.31
CA GLU A 271 10.58 -10.82 0.48
C GLU A 271 11.82 -10.13 1.05
N HIS A 272 12.33 -9.12 0.35
CA HIS A 272 13.61 -8.48 0.68
C HIS A 272 13.53 -6.97 0.81
N CYS A 273 12.47 -6.36 0.34
CA CYS A 273 12.28 -4.91 0.30
C CYS A 273 10.87 -4.54 0.74
N ALA A 274 10.73 -3.34 1.30
CA ALA A 274 9.44 -2.74 1.60
C ALA A 274 9.41 -1.28 1.12
N MET A 275 8.27 -0.84 0.61
CA MET A 275 8.03 0.54 0.19
C MET A 275 6.79 1.09 0.88
N PHE A 276 6.90 2.32 1.37
CA PHE A 276 5.86 3.02 2.11
C PHE A 276 5.51 4.30 1.39
N GLU A 277 4.22 4.59 1.26
CA GLU A 277 3.74 5.72 0.47
C GLU A 277 2.34 6.16 0.92
N ALA A 278 1.92 7.35 0.50
CA ALA A 278 0.52 7.76 0.55
C ALA A 278 -0.29 6.99 -0.52
N ILE A 279 -1.59 6.76 -0.26
CA ILE A 279 -2.48 6.16 -1.26
C ILE A 279 -2.81 7.17 -2.37
N HIS A 280 -2.99 8.45 -2.03
CA HIS A 280 -3.34 9.52 -2.97
C HIS A 280 -2.24 9.81 -4.01
N GLY A 281 -2.63 10.46 -5.11
CA GLY A 281 -1.72 10.87 -6.20
C GLY A 281 -0.97 12.18 -5.94
N SER A 282 -0.23 12.62 -6.95
CA SER A 282 0.68 13.79 -6.90
C SER A 282 -0.01 15.16 -6.94
N ALA A 283 -1.31 15.24 -7.26
CA ALA A 283 -2.11 16.47 -7.31
C ALA A 283 -1.35 17.70 -7.89
N PRO A 284 -0.82 17.65 -9.13
CA PRO A 284 0.13 18.64 -9.66
C PRO A 284 -0.44 20.08 -9.69
N ARG A 285 -1.78 20.22 -9.76
CA ARG A 285 -2.43 21.54 -9.73
C ARG A 285 -2.29 22.27 -8.39
N ARG A 286 -1.93 21.57 -7.31
CA ARG A 286 -1.77 22.10 -5.95
C ARG A 286 -0.29 22.26 -5.55
N ALA A 287 0.62 21.84 -6.41
CA ALA A 287 2.06 21.93 -6.15
C ALA A 287 2.51 23.37 -5.92
N GLY A 288 3.39 23.58 -4.95
CA GLY A 288 3.96 24.90 -4.62
C GLY A 288 3.02 25.85 -3.88
N GLN A 289 1.80 25.43 -3.53
CA GLN A 289 0.82 26.28 -2.84
C GLN A 289 0.86 26.14 -1.31
N ASN A 290 1.61 25.18 -0.79
CA ASN A 290 1.70 24.86 0.64
C ASN A 290 0.33 24.63 1.32
N VAL A 291 -0.58 23.95 0.61
CA VAL A 291 -1.93 23.60 1.10
C VAL A 291 -2.15 22.10 1.18
N ALA A 292 -1.16 21.30 0.79
CA ALA A 292 -1.27 19.85 0.81
C ALA A 292 -1.12 19.31 2.24
N ASN A 293 -2.10 18.50 2.67
CA ASN A 293 -2.05 17.83 3.96
C ASN A 293 -1.10 16.63 3.89
N PRO A 294 -0.06 16.53 4.74
CA PRO A 294 0.93 15.45 4.69
C PRO A 294 0.46 14.14 5.32
N SER A 295 -0.74 14.08 5.90
CA SER A 295 -1.21 12.94 6.72
C SER A 295 -1.11 11.59 6.03
N GLY A 296 -1.46 11.50 4.74
CA GLY A 296 -1.37 10.24 3.99
C GLY A 296 0.07 9.71 3.93
N LEU A 297 1.05 10.57 3.62
CA LEU A 297 2.46 10.18 3.61
C LEU A 297 3.00 9.94 5.02
N LEU A 298 2.54 10.71 6.00
CA LEU A 298 2.91 10.53 7.40
C LEU A 298 2.44 9.17 7.91
N HIS A 299 1.23 8.72 7.55
CA HIS A 299 0.77 7.37 7.88
C HIS A 299 1.60 6.29 7.17
N GLY A 300 1.99 6.51 5.91
CA GLY A 300 2.98 5.64 5.26
C GLY A 300 4.29 5.56 6.04
N ALA A 301 4.79 6.70 6.54
CA ALA A 301 5.99 6.76 7.36
C ALA A 301 5.80 6.10 8.75
N ILE A 302 4.63 6.19 9.36
CA ILE A 302 4.29 5.46 10.60
C ILE A 302 4.37 3.94 10.37
N LEU A 303 3.80 3.44 9.27
CA LEU A 303 3.93 2.03 8.90
C LEU A 303 5.40 1.63 8.67
N MET A 304 6.20 2.50 8.06
CA MET A 304 7.64 2.29 7.90
C MET A 304 8.35 2.21 9.25
N LEU A 305 8.06 3.10 10.19
CA LEU A 305 8.67 3.09 11.52
C LEU A 305 8.38 1.79 12.27
N VAL A 306 7.14 1.29 12.20
CA VAL A 306 6.78 -0.02 12.77
C VAL A 306 7.59 -1.12 12.09
N HIS A 307 7.69 -1.11 10.76
CA HIS A 307 8.44 -2.10 10.00
C HIS A 307 9.94 -2.15 10.37
N VAL A 308 10.54 -0.99 10.63
CA VAL A 308 11.98 -0.93 11.01
C VAL A 308 12.21 -1.05 12.53
N GLY A 309 11.19 -1.44 13.29
CA GLY A 309 11.31 -1.69 14.73
C GLY A 309 11.38 -0.43 15.59
N GLN A 310 10.80 0.68 15.14
CA GLN A 310 10.69 1.95 15.89
C GLN A 310 9.25 2.27 16.27
N SER A 311 8.54 1.28 16.82
CA SER A 311 7.13 1.40 17.23
C SER A 311 6.91 2.50 18.28
N ASP A 312 7.90 2.77 19.13
CA ASP A 312 7.90 3.85 20.11
C ASP A 312 7.80 5.24 19.45
N VAL A 313 8.52 5.43 18.35
CA VAL A 313 8.46 6.67 17.55
C VAL A 313 7.17 6.73 16.75
N ALA A 314 6.76 5.60 16.15
CA ALA A 314 5.52 5.49 15.38
C ALA A 314 4.29 5.91 16.23
N GLU A 315 4.18 5.39 17.45
CA GLU A 315 3.11 5.73 18.38
C GLU A 315 3.14 7.22 18.77
N ARG A 316 4.33 7.76 19.04
CA ARG A 316 4.49 9.18 19.36
C ARG A 316 4.02 10.08 18.23
N VAL A 317 4.40 9.77 16.99
CA VAL A 317 3.99 10.51 15.79
C VAL A 317 2.48 10.42 15.59
N HIS A 318 1.92 9.21 15.71
CA HIS A 318 0.49 8.99 15.55
C HIS A 318 -0.34 9.76 16.58
N ASN A 319 0.04 9.70 17.87
CA ASN A 319 -0.65 10.41 18.93
C ASN A 319 -0.52 11.95 18.79
N ALA A 320 0.61 12.45 18.34
CA ALA A 320 0.78 13.87 18.06
C ALA A 320 -0.08 14.33 16.87
N TRP A 321 -0.19 13.50 15.82
CA TRP A 321 -1.06 13.75 14.68
C TRP A 321 -2.54 13.85 15.10
N LEU A 322 -3.04 12.91 15.92
CA LEU A 322 -4.42 12.95 16.43
C LEU A 322 -4.69 14.25 17.21
N ARG A 323 -3.78 14.66 18.08
CA ARG A 323 -3.92 15.92 18.83
C ARG A 323 -3.94 17.14 17.93
N THR A 324 -3.11 17.17 16.89
CA THR A 324 -3.09 18.27 15.91
C THR A 324 -4.43 18.44 15.20
N ILE A 325 -5.11 17.32 14.88
CA ILE A 325 -6.46 17.37 14.30
C ILE A 325 -7.47 17.86 15.33
N GLU A 326 -7.41 17.37 16.57
CA GLU A 326 -8.30 17.76 17.66
C GLU A 326 -8.19 19.26 17.96
N ASP A 327 -6.97 19.81 17.93
CA ASP A 327 -6.70 21.24 18.13
C ASP A 327 -7.19 22.12 16.94
N GLY A 328 -7.68 21.50 15.85
CA GLY A 328 -8.19 22.20 14.67
C GLY A 328 -7.09 22.94 13.86
N GLN A 329 -5.83 22.61 14.07
CA GLN A 329 -4.69 23.18 13.35
C GLN A 329 -4.34 22.33 12.12
N HIS A 330 -5.21 22.36 11.12
CA HIS A 330 -5.04 21.58 9.89
C HIS A 330 -5.55 22.34 8.67
N THR A 331 -5.13 21.90 7.49
CA THR A 331 -5.57 22.44 6.18
C THR A 331 -6.88 21.79 5.71
#